data_ad6f452f80d8227c238aac95e659c7b8
#
_entry.id   ad6f452f80d8227c238aac95e659c7b8
#
_cell.length_a   1.000
_cell.length_b   1.000
_cell.length_c   1.000
_cell.angle_alpha   90.00
_cell.angle_beta   90.00
_cell.angle_gamma   90.00
#
_symmetry.space_group_name_H-M   'P 1'
#
loop_
_entity.id
_entity.type
_entity.pdbx_description
1 polymer ?
#
loop_
_entity_poly.entity_id
_entity_poly.type
_entity_poly.pdbx_seq_one_letter_code
_entity_poly.pdbx_strand_id
1 'polypeptide(L)'
;MKNIIKKTILVLLVVVMMLSVAACGGSSSSGSSDSAPAASSDYKKLVMSGPSDPGNYLPFNADNSVRQTYALFFYETLFDMFGENGSMRPVIAESYERTANGTYVVKIRQNVYDHNGEAINANDVVFSFVTPMELGERTSTLGDLKSVKALDDYTVEFFFEPDALGTFERAMNSSAVVSQKSYEASATGFSSDPIGTGPYYIKSWNNGASMVLVKDENYWGKDMGFDNQRLDEIEVKFIAEPAQVAIELETGNIDFAYNVSSKDADSFVGMPGFTVTNVPFAQVRGIGFNCDPASVCSDVRIRQAICYAIDNAGILKSVYDDKGGVATCLAVPEPEAGLVIDFDPAWKNMKPYEYNVEKAKALMAEAGYPDGGLKLKLMAKDMDEYRSTCQVIQANLAQIGIDVEILCYENALYQTYRYQADAFDFYCIGISNNNVPYVPVGWKWYVGRHADTGANVLFQKDDHMEELINKALGFDTHSYETVGELQDYILETACMYPYVYTYTPYVHVDTISNLVFRDVWFYPHMSTIADNFVSHA
;
A
#
# COMPACT_ATOMS: atom_id res chain seq x y z
N MET A 1 -30.35 -44.74 30.82
CA MET A 1 -29.54 -45.16 29.65
C MET A 1 -28.60 -44.07 29.12
N LYS A 2 -28.95 -42.77 29.01
CA LYS A 2 -28.04 -41.75 28.51
C LYS A 2 -26.74 -41.48 29.33
N ASN A 3 -26.76 -41.70 30.64
CA ASN A 3 -25.59 -41.46 31.50
C ASN A 3 -24.60 -42.62 31.57
N ILE A 4 -25.00 -43.83 31.18
CA ILE A 4 -24.15 -45.01 31.12
C ILE A 4 -23.31 -44.98 29.82
N ILE A 5 -23.91 -44.56 28.71
CA ILE A 5 -23.25 -44.46 27.40
C ILE A 5 -22.12 -43.40 27.44
N LYS A 6 -22.34 -42.24 28.12
CA LYS A 6 -21.30 -41.20 28.26
C LYS A 6 -20.08 -41.65 29.09
N LYS A 7 -20.29 -42.48 30.13
CA LYS A 7 -19.17 -42.99 30.94
C LYS A 7 -18.38 -44.11 30.21
N THR A 8 -19.05 -44.90 29.37
CA THR A 8 -18.39 -45.95 28.58
C THR A 8 -17.55 -45.36 27.45
N ILE A 9 -17.98 -44.26 26.81
CA ILE A 9 -17.21 -43.57 25.76
C ILE A 9 -16.00 -42.88 26.37
N LEU A 10 -16.08 -42.29 27.57
CA LEU A 10 -14.95 -41.66 28.22
C LEU A 10 -13.85 -42.67 28.65
N VAL A 11 -14.24 -43.85 29.08
CA VAL A 11 -13.29 -44.92 29.44
C VAL A 11 -12.61 -45.53 28.21
N LEU A 12 -13.31 -45.65 27.07
CA LEU A 12 -12.71 -46.10 25.82
C LEU A 12 -11.67 -45.10 25.25
N LEU A 13 -11.90 -43.80 25.40
CA LEU A 13 -10.96 -42.77 24.94
C LEU A 13 -9.66 -42.75 25.78
N VAL A 14 -9.74 -43.03 27.09
CA VAL A 14 -8.56 -43.11 27.96
C VAL A 14 -7.75 -44.38 27.71
N VAL A 15 -8.38 -45.50 27.36
CA VAL A 15 -7.68 -46.77 27.04
C VAL A 15 -6.97 -46.70 25.68
N VAL A 16 -7.48 -45.94 24.72
CA VAL A 16 -6.83 -45.74 23.42
C VAL A 16 -5.59 -44.83 23.55
N MET A 17 -5.58 -43.88 24.47
CA MET A 17 -4.39 -43.03 24.74
C MET A 17 -3.28 -43.76 25.53
N MET A 18 -3.57 -44.83 26.26
CA MET A 18 -2.55 -45.60 27.01
C MET A 18 -1.90 -46.74 26.20
N LEU A 19 -2.41 -47.06 25.02
CA LEU A 19 -1.85 -48.11 24.16
C LEU A 19 -0.83 -47.61 23.12
N SER A 20 -0.59 -46.28 23.05
CA SER A 20 0.38 -45.68 22.14
C SER A 20 1.79 -45.47 22.70
N VAL A 21 2.08 -45.86 23.96
CA VAL A 21 3.38 -45.67 24.63
C VAL A 21 4.22 -46.95 24.81
N ALA A 22 3.73 -48.11 24.37
CA ALA A 22 4.42 -49.40 24.60
C ALA A 22 4.80 -50.14 23.31
N ALA A 23 5.41 -49.44 22.33
CA ALA A 23 6.02 -50.11 21.17
C ALA A 23 7.29 -49.37 20.73
N CYS A 24 8.31 -49.34 21.56
CA CYS A 24 9.69 -49.06 21.13
C CYS A 24 10.64 -49.86 22.02
N GLY A 25 10.94 -51.05 21.61
CA GLY A 25 11.93 -51.95 22.21
C GLY A 25 12.52 -52.86 21.13
N GLY A 26 13.65 -52.46 20.55
CA GLY A 26 14.71 -53.34 20.08
C GLY A 26 14.59 -53.97 18.71
N SER A 27 15.28 -53.44 17.73
CA SER A 27 16.29 -54.18 16.95
C SER A 27 17.06 -53.20 16.02
N SER A 28 18.36 -53.23 16.15
CA SER A 28 19.35 -52.57 15.34
C SER A 28 19.28 -53.05 13.88
N SER A 29 18.94 -52.16 12.97
CA SER A 29 19.34 -52.24 11.56
C SER A 29 19.82 -50.87 11.13
N SER A 30 21.07 -50.82 10.70
CA SER A 30 21.74 -49.70 10.06
C SER A 30 20.98 -49.26 8.80
N GLY A 31 20.17 -48.22 8.96
CA GLY A 31 19.58 -47.46 7.87
C GLY A 31 20.23 -46.07 7.87
N SER A 32 20.87 -45.73 6.79
CA SER A 32 21.40 -44.41 6.53
C SER A 32 20.32 -43.36 6.77
N SER A 33 20.48 -42.57 7.82
CA SER A 33 19.78 -41.31 7.96
C SER A 33 20.30 -40.37 6.85
N ASP A 34 19.48 -40.14 5.83
CA ASP A 34 19.61 -38.94 5.03
C ASP A 34 19.36 -37.78 6.00
N SER A 35 20.43 -37.32 6.64
CA SER A 35 20.49 -36.00 7.24
C SER A 35 20.36 -35.04 6.08
N ALA A 36 19.31 -34.23 6.09
CA ALA A 36 19.27 -33.03 5.27
C ALA A 36 20.64 -32.35 5.36
N PRO A 37 21.23 -31.88 4.25
CA PRO A 37 22.52 -31.21 4.29
C PRO A 37 22.41 -30.05 5.29
N ALA A 38 23.31 -30.01 6.26
CA ALA A 38 23.46 -28.84 7.12
C ALA A 38 23.64 -27.65 6.20
N ALA A 39 22.77 -26.66 6.34
CA ALA A 39 22.86 -25.41 5.60
C ALA A 39 24.31 -24.90 5.72
N SER A 40 24.94 -24.58 4.60
CA SER A 40 26.26 -23.96 4.61
C SER A 40 26.13 -22.66 5.43
N SER A 41 27.18 -22.25 6.14
CA SER A 41 27.20 -21.01 6.94
C SER A 41 26.86 -19.74 6.14
N ASP A 42 26.72 -19.85 4.83
CA ASP A 42 26.49 -18.77 3.89
C ASP A 42 25.02 -18.71 3.38
N TYR A 43 24.18 -19.71 3.67
CA TYR A 43 22.78 -19.73 3.22
C TYR A 43 21.91 -18.81 4.08
N LYS A 44 21.38 -17.75 3.46
CA LYS A 44 20.57 -16.72 4.14
C LYS A 44 19.09 -16.93 3.86
N LYS A 45 18.37 -17.46 4.86
CA LYS A 45 16.92 -17.61 4.86
C LYS A 45 16.30 -16.57 5.79
N LEU A 46 15.32 -15.80 5.30
CA LEU A 46 14.49 -14.90 6.11
C LEU A 46 13.09 -15.51 6.26
N VAL A 47 12.57 -15.53 7.49
CA VAL A 47 11.16 -15.82 7.74
C VAL A 47 10.45 -14.56 8.20
N MET A 48 9.40 -14.14 7.49
CA MET A 48 8.66 -12.93 7.81
C MET A 48 7.15 -13.17 7.90
N SER A 49 6.46 -12.35 8.67
CA SER A 49 5.00 -12.33 8.59
C SER A 49 4.53 -11.59 7.34
N GLY A 50 3.38 -11.99 6.83
CA GLY A 50 2.60 -11.27 5.83
C GLY A 50 1.17 -11.12 6.30
N PRO A 51 0.46 -10.02 5.93
CA PRO A 51 -0.86 -9.70 6.50
C PRO A 51 -1.95 -10.70 6.13
N SER A 52 -1.89 -11.29 4.95
CA SER A 52 -2.83 -12.32 4.47
C SER A 52 -2.35 -12.96 3.18
N ASP A 53 -2.96 -14.08 2.83
CA ASP A 53 -2.80 -14.71 1.51
C ASP A 53 -3.54 -13.88 0.45
N PRO A 54 -2.91 -13.52 -0.68
CA PRO A 54 -3.56 -12.77 -1.75
C PRO A 54 -4.60 -13.59 -2.54
N GLY A 55 -4.64 -14.91 -2.40
CA GLY A 55 -5.54 -15.82 -3.09
C GLY A 55 -5.17 -16.12 -4.55
N ASN A 56 -4.42 -15.25 -5.20
CA ASN A 56 -3.87 -15.44 -6.55
C ASN A 56 -2.77 -14.43 -6.86
N TYR A 57 -1.99 -14.71 -7.92
CA TYR A 57 -0.88 -13.87 -8.39
C TYR A 57 -1.03 -13.40 -9.84
N LEU A 58 -2.26 -13.25 -10.34
CA LEU A 58 -2.54 -12.77 -11.69
C LEU A 58 -1.81 -11.44 -11.98
N PRO A 59 -1.01 -11.33 -13.06
CA PRO A 59 -0.20 -10.14 -13.30
C PRO A 59 -1.03 -8.90 -13.69
N PHE A 60 -2.20 -9.12 -14.28
CA PHE A 60 -3.02 -8.06 -14.87
C PHE A 60 -4.13 -7.54 -13.95
N ASN A 61 -4.48 -8.24 -12.89
CA ASN A 61 -5.50 -7.80 -11.95
C ASN A 61 -4.93 -6.79 -10.95
N ALA A 62 -5.50 -5.58 -10.88
CA ALA A 62 -4.86 -4.43 -10.30
C ALA A 62 -4.99 -4.28 -8.78
N ASP A 63 -6.14 -4.56 -8.22
CA ASP A 63 -6.53 -3.80 -7.02
C ASP A 63 -6.41 -4.58 -5.71
N ASN A 64 -5.58 -5.61 -5.67
CA ASN A 64 -5.26 -6.30 -4.44
C ASN A 64 -3.89 -5.82 -3.89
N SER A 65 -3.92 -4.90 -2.92
CA SER A 65 -2.71 -4.38 -2.26
C SER A 65 -1.87 -5.48 -1.61
N VAL A 66 -2.50 -6.52 -1.07
CA VAL A 66 -1.80 -7.68 -0.49
C VAL A 66 -0.99 -8.42 -1.55
N ARG A 67 -1.57 -8.64 -2.74
CA ARG A 67 -0.85 -9.26 -3.84
C ARG A 67 0.34 -8.42 -4.30
N GLN A 68 0.17 -7.09 -4.38
CA GLN A 68 1.25 -6.19 -4.77
C GLN A 68 2.45 -6.30 -3.83
N THR A 69 2.24 -6.54 -2.53
CA THR A 69 3.32 -6.77 -1.55
C THR A 69 4.25 -7.91 -1.96
N TYR A 70 3.70 -8.96 -2.55
CA TYR A 70 4.50 -10.16 -2.91
C TYR A 70 4.91 -10.17 -4.38
N ALA A 71 4.13 -9.55 -5.26
CA ALA A 71 4.37 -9.51 -6.70
C ALA A 71 5.76 -8.93 -7.05
N LEU A 72 6.26 -8.00 -6.22
CA LEU A 72 7.57 -7.36 -6.37
C LEU A 72 8.78 -8.34 -6.30
N PHE A 73 8.59 -9.56 -5.81
CA PHE A 73 9.66 -10.56 -5.76
C PHE A 73 9.85 -11.28 -7.09
N PHE A 74 8.77 -11.47 -7.85
CA PHE A 74 8.78 -12.30 -9.06
C PHE A 74 8.32 -11.58 -10.33
N TYR A 75 7.65 -10.43 -10.22
CA TYR A 75 7.33 -9.57 -11.35
C TYR A 75 8.12 -8.27 -11.31
N GLU A 76 8.65 -7.88 -12.45
CA GLU A 76 9.26 -6.56 -12.62
C GLU A 76 8.44 -5.70 -13.59
N THR A 77 8.68 -4.41 -13.52
CA THR A 77 8.04 -3.37 -14.30
C THR A 77 9.07 -2.75 -15.26
N LEU A 78 8.63 -1.90 -16.17
CA LEU A 78 9.56 -1.18 -17.04
C LEU A 78 10.47 -0.26 -16.24
N PHE A 79 9.92 0.45 -15.27
CA PHE A 79 10.64 1.31 -14.32
C PHE A 79 10.12 1.06 -12.92
N ASP A 80 10.97 1.25 -11.92
CA ASP A 80 10.56 1.39 -10.52
C ASP A 80 10.76 2.83 -10.03
N MET A 81 10.45 3.09 -8.77
CA MET A 81 10.53 4.41 -8.17
C MET A 81 11.65 4.52 -7.12
N PHE A 82 12.75 3.77 -7.30
CA PHE A 82 13.93 3.82 -6.44
C PHE A 82 15.01 4.79 -6.92
N GLY A 83 14.70 5.66 -7.86
CA GLY A 83 15.57 6.76 -8.25
C GLY A 83 15.68 7.83 -7.15
N GLU A 84 16.55 8.79 -7.36
CA GLU A 84 16.74 9.91 -6.43
C GLU A 84 15.41 10.66 -6.23
N ASN A 85 15.08 10.96 -4.98
CA ASN A 85 13.82 11.61 -4.58
C ASN A 85 12.55 10.88 -5.07
N GLY A 86 12.62 9.55 -5.22
CA GLY A 86 11.49 8.78 -5.70
C GLY A 86 11.23 8.88 -7.21
N SER A 87 12.20 9.37 -7.98
CA SER A 87 12.12 9.38 -9.44
C SER A 87 12.15 7.96 -10.02
N MET A 88 11.74 7.83 -11.27
CA MET A 88 11.79 6.56 -11.99
C MET A 88 13.24 6.09 -12.18
N ARG A 89 13.49 4.81 -11.85
CA ARG A 89 14.73 4.11 -12.15
C ARG A 89 14.46 3.04 -13.21
N PRO A 90 15.27 2.95 -14.27
CA PRO A 90 15.12 1.90 -15.30
C PRO A 90 15.30 0.49 -14.72
N VAL A 91 14.37 -0.42 -15.00
CA VAL A 91 14.44 -1.85 -14.68
C VAL A 91 14.47 -2.66 -15.98
N ILE A 92 13.35 -3.12 -16.52
CA ILE A 92 13.29 -3.77 -17.84
C ILE A 92 13.54 -2.74 -18.96
N ALA A 93 13.07 -1.51 -18.78
CA ALA A 93 13.45 -0.41 -19.65
C ALA A 93 14.92 -0.02 -19.47
N GLU A 94 15.53 0.48 -20.53
CA GLU A 94 16.84 1.12 -20.53
C GLU A 94 16.69 2.65 -20.44
N SER A 95 15.74 3.21 -21.17
CA SER A 95 15.47 4.65 -21.26
C SER A 95 14.08 4.93 -21.80
N TYR A 96 13.65 6.18 -21.67
CA TYR A 96 12.48 6.69 -22.36
C TYR A 96 12.69 8.13 -22.85
N GLU A 97 11.88 8.53 -23.83
CA GLU A 97 11.83 9.88 -24.38
C GLU A 97 10.36 10.27 -24.64
N ARG A 98 9.95 11.45 -24.17
CA ARG A 98 8.67 12.06 -24.53
C ARG A 98 8.85 12.78 -25.87
N THR A 99 8.36 12.19 -26.96
CA THR A 99 8.58 12.68 -28.32
C THR A 99 7.52 13.68 -28.80
N ALA A 100 6.33 13.63 -28.22
CA ALA A 100 5.22 14.56 -28.45
C ALA A 100 4.27 14.55 -27.23
N ASN A 101 3.25 15.42 -27.26
CA ASN A 101 2.23 15.41 -26.21
C ASN A 101 1.59 14.03 -26.12
N GLY A 102 1.66 13.41 -24.94
CA GLY A 102 1.15 12.09 -24.65
C GLY A 102 1.92 10.94 -25.27
N THR A 103 2.94 11.20 -26.11
CA THR A 103 3.69 10.13 -26.79
C THR A 103 5.04 9.92 -26.16
N TYR A 104 5.28 8.70 -25.69
CA TYR A 104 6.53 8.26 -25.07
C TYR A 104 7.10 7.08 -25.83
N VAL A 105 8.39 7.14 -26.14
CA VAL A 105 9.14 6.03 -26.75
C VAL A 105 10.05 5.45 -25.67
N VAL A 106 9.86 4.17 -25.36
CA VAL A 106 10.60 3.43 -24.35
C VAL A 106 11.50 2.41 -25.06
N LYS A 107 12.78 2.43 -24.73
CA LYS A 107 13.72 1.38 -25.11
C LYS A 107 13.83 0.37 -23.99
N ILE A 108 13.68 -0.91 -24.31
CA ILE A 108 13.83 -2.01 -23.34
C ILE A 108 15.20 -2.67 -23.50
N ARG A 109 15.67 -3.25 -22.40
CA ARG A 109 16.95 -3.98 -22.37
C ARG A 109 16.88 -5.24 -23.21
N GLN A 110 17.98 -5.58 -23.82
CA GLN A 110 18.20 -6.92 -24.36
C GLN A 110 18.64 -7.86 -23.22
N ASN A 111 18.44 -9.16 -23.43
CA ASN A 111 18.83 -10.19 -22.44
C ASN A 111 18.04 -10.13 -21.12
N VAL A 112 16.80 -9.67 -21.15
CA VAL A 112 15.84 -9.87 -20.06
C VAL A 112 15.13 -11.19 -20.30
N TYR A 113 15.10 -12.07 -19.30
CA TYR A 113 14.49 -13.39 -19.38
C TYR A 113 13.52 -13.59 -18.22
N ASP A 114 12.45 -14.33 -18.49
CA ASP A 114 11.57 -14.80 -17.42
C ASP A 114 12.13 -16.06 -16.75
N HIS A 115 11.47 -16.53 -15.68
CA HIS A 115 11.89 -17.71 -14.92
C HIS A 115 11.90 -19.02 -15.74
N ASN A 116 11.27 -19.05 -16.92
CA ASN A 116 11.31 -20.16 -17.87
C ASN A 116 12.46 -20.01 -18.89
N GLY A 117 13.20 -18.91 -18.87
CA GLY A 117 14.26 -18.59 -19.82
C GLY A 117 13.73 -18.04 -21.15
N GLU A 118 12.46 -17.61 -21.23
CA GLU A 118 11.93 -16.92 -22.40
C GLU A 118 12.38 -15.46 -22.40
N ALA A 119 12.91 -15.02 -23.53
CA ALA A 119 13.37 -13.64 -23.69
C ALA A 119 12.20 -12.67 -23.82
N ILE A 120 12.29 -11.56 -23.10
CA ILE A 120 11.32 -10.46 -23.18
C ILE A 120 11.66 -9.53 -24.34
N ASN A 121 10.67 -9.18 -25.13
CA ASN A 121 10.77 -8.25 -26.24
C ASN A 121 9.61 -7.23 -26.25
N ALA A 122 9.61 -6.32 -27.22
CA ALA A 122 8.61 -5.26 -27.31
C ALA A 122 7.16 -5.77 -27.44
N ASN A 123 6.93 -6.94 -28.05
CA ASN A 123 5.57 -7.51 -28.15
C ASN A 123 5.09 -8.01 -26.80
N ASP A 124 5.97 -8.52 -25.92
CA ASP A 124 5.63 -8.91 -24.56
C ASP A 124 5.23 -7.69 -23.73
N VAL A 125 5.89 -6.54 -23.93
CA VAL A 125 5.49 -5.27 -23.31
C VAL A 125 4.11 -4.85 -23.83
N VAL A 126 3.88 -4.87 -25.14
CA VAL A 126 2.55 -4.56 -25.71
C VAL A 126 1.48 -5.47 -25.11
N PHE A 127 1.72 -6.79 -25.07
CA PHE A 127 0.83 -7.76 -24.46
C PHE A 127 0.53 -7.40 -22.98
N SER A 128 1.55 -7.06 -22.20
CA SER A 128 1.45 -6.79 -20.77
C SER A 128 0.64 -5.53 -20.45
N PHE A 129 0.57 -4.57 -21.37
CA PHE A 129 -0.22 -3.34 -21.19
C PHE A 129 -1.59 -3.41 -21.84
N VAL A 130 -1.72 -4.05 -23.00
CA VAL A 130 -2.98 -4.13 -23.75
C VAL A 130 -3.94 -5.14 -23.08
N THR A 131 -3.45 -6.30 -22.66
CA THR A 131 -4.29 -7.33 -22.05
C THR A 131 -5.10 -6.83 -20.84
N PRO A 132 -4.52 -6.14 -19.82
CA PRO A 132 -5.33 -5.60 -18.73
C PRO A 132 -6.33 -4.54 -19.17
N MET A 133 -6.04 -3.75 -20.20
CA MET A 133 -6.98 -2.77 -20.76
C MET A 133 -8.18 -3.47 -21.43
N GLU A 134 -7.94 -4.53 -22.20
CA GLU A 134 -9.01 -5.33 -22.84
C GLU A 134 -9.87 -6.08 -21.83
N LEU A 135 -9.30 -6.49 -20.71
CA LEU A 135 -10.00 -7.12 -19.60
C LEU A 135 -10.79 -6.12 -18.73
N GLY A 136 -10.61 -4.80 -18.95
CA GLY A 136 -11.19 -3.75 -18.09
C GLY A 136 -10.55 -3.67 -16.71
N GLU A 137 -9.37 -4.24 -16.58
CA GLU A 137 -8.57 -4.22 -15.35
C GLU A 137 -7.64 -2.98 -15.32
N ARG A 138 -7.13 -2.63 -14.14
CA ARG A 138 -6.15 -1.53 -13.97
C ARG A 138 -6.60 -0.16 -14.52
N THR A 139 -7.88 0.08 -14.57
CA THR A 139 -8.45 1.36 -15.07
C THR A 139 -7.93 2.57 -14.29
N SER A 140 -7.62 2.40 -13.01
CA SER A 140 -7.06 3.45 -12.16
C SER A 140 -5.61 3.83 -12.53
N THR A 141 -4.86 2.92 -13.15
CA THR A 141 -3.44 3.12 -13.53
C THR A 141 -3.22 3.28 -15.02
N LEU A 142 -4.07 2.67 -15.84
CA LEU A 142 -3.95 2.64 -17.30
C LEU A 142 -5.09 3.39 -18.03
N GLY A 143 -6.02 4.03 -17.30
CA GLY A 143 -7.19 4.66 -17.93
C GLY A 143 -6.86 5.78 -18.92
N ASP A 144 -5.74 6.47 -18.69
CA ASP A 144 -5.25 7.52 -19.58
C ASP A 144 -4.41 6.97 -20.75
N LEU A 145 -4.01 5.69 -20.73
CA LEU A 145 -3.29 5.02 -21.81
C LEU A 145 -4.25 4.69 -22.97
N LYS A 146 -3.97 5.16 -24.18
CA LYS A 146 -4.82 4.97 -25.35
C LYS A 146 -4.26 3.96 -26.33
N SER A 147 -2.93 3.86 -26.46
CA SER A 147 -2.33 2.84 -27.30
C SER A 147 -0.91 2.50 -26.87
N VAL A 148 -0.53 1.25 -27.16
CA VAL A 148 0.84 0.73 -27.02
C VAL A 148 1.21 0.03 -28.30
N LYS A 149 2.41 0.29 -28.86
CA LYS A 149 2.86 -0.29 -30.13
C LYS A 149 4.33 -0.63 -30.07
N ALA A 150 4.70 -1.82 -30.51
CA ALA A 150 6.09 -2.15 -30.80
C ALA A 150 6.53 -1.42 -32.09
N LEU A 151 7.61 -0.67 -32.01
CA LEU A 151 8.25 -0.02 -33.16
C LEU A 151 9.31 -0.93 -33.78
N ASP A 152 10.00 -1.69 -32.95
CA ASP A 152 10.93 -2.76 -33.30
C ASP A 152 10.99 -3.77 -32.13
N ASP A 153 11.92 -4.73 -32.13
CA ASP A 153 12.01 -5.80 -31.13
C ASP A 153 12.27 -5.28 -29.71
N TYR A 154 12.82 -4.06 -29.55
CA TYR A 154 13.22 -3.49 -28.26
C TYR A 154 12.81 -2.04 -28.06
N THR A 155 11.87 -1.55 -28.86
CA THR A 155 11.36 -0.18 -28.77
C THR A 155 9.83 -0.19 -28.80
N VAL A 156 9.23 0.47 -27.79
CA VAL A 156 7.77 0.53 -27.60
C VAL A 156 7.32 1.98 -27.55
N GLU A 157 6.28 2.32 -28.29
CA GLU A 157 5.59 3.60 -28.23
C GLU A 157 4.34 3.48 -27.37
N PHE A 158 4.18 4.42 -26.43
CA PHE A 158 3.00 4.59 -25.58
C PHE A 158 2.35 5.92 -25.90
N PHE A 159 1.01 5.95 -25.98
CA PHE A 159 0.25 7.18 -26.14
C PHE A 159 -0.78 7.33 -25.02
N PHE A 160 -0.69 8.44 -24.28
CA PHE A 160 -1.58 8.81 -23.18
C PHE A 160 -2.41 10.05 -23.49
N GLU A 161 -3.68 10.06 -23.07
CA GLU A 161 -4.58 11.18 -23.17
C GLU A 161 -5.58 11.17 -22.00
N PRO A 162 -5.58 12.19 -21.12
CA PRO A 162 -4.72 13.36 -21.11
C PRO A 162 -3.25 13.05 -20.79
N ASP A 163 -2.34 13.89 -21.31
CA ASP A 163 -0.92 13.87 -20.99
C ASP A 163 -0.65 14.80 -19.81
N ALA A 164 -0.44 14.20 -18.65
CA ALA A 164 -0.19 14.92 -17.40
C ALA A 164 0.94 14.26 -16.61
N LEU A 165 1.61 15.04 -15.75
CA LEU A 165 2.63 14.52 -14.85
C LEU A 165 2.07 13.38 -13.98
N GLY A 166 2.88 12.35 -13.79
CA GLY A 166 2.51 11.16 -13.04
C GLY A 166 1.72 10.11 -13.81
N THR A 167 1.15 10.43 -14.98
CA THR A 167 0.36 9.49 -15.77
C THR A 167 1.24 8.38 -16.35
N PHE A 168 2.31 8.77 -17.03
CA PHE A 168 3.28 7.82 -17.60
C PHE A 168 4.01 7.06 -16.48
N GLU A 169 4.55 7.76 -15.50
CA GLU A 169 5.30 7.18 -14.38
C GLU A 169 4.48 6.10 -13.66
N ARG A 170 3.21 6.38 -13.40
CA ARG A 170 2.31 5.46 -12.71
C ARG A 170 2.05 4.20 -13.53
N ALA A 171 1.85 4.32 -14.83
CA ALA A 171 1.70 3.17 -15.71
C ALA A 171 2.97 2.32 -15.75
N MET A 172 4.13 2.95 -15.83
CA MET A 172 5.43 2.29 -15.97
C MET A 172 5.86 1.53 -14.71
N ASN A 173 5.57 2.05 -13.52
CA ASN A 173 6.01 1.44 -12.26
C ASN A 173 5.03 0.43 -11.66
N SER A 174 3.82 0.33 -12.19
CA SER A 174 2.77 -0.52 -11.62
C SER A 174 2.37 -1.70 -12.50
N SER A 175 2.76 -1.71 -13.78
CA SER A 175 2.38 -2.77 -14.73
C SER A 175 3.49 -3.81 -14.84
N ALA A 176 3.22 -5.03 -14.36
CA ALA A 176 4.13 -6.15 -14.53
C ALA A 176 4.33 -6.46 -16.02
N VAL A 177 5.58 -6.68 -16.42
CA VAL A 177 5.93 -7.17 -17.76
C VAL A 177 6.11 -8.68 -17.69
N VAL A 178 5.40 -9.41 -18.54
CA VAL A 178 5.43 -10.88 -18.61
C VAL A 178 5.58 -11.36 -20.04
N SER A 179 6.22 -12.50 -20.24
CA SER A 179 6.29 -13.16 -21.54
C SER A 179 4.90 -13.63 -21.98
N GLN A 180 4.43 -13.18 -23.12
CA GLN A 180 3.18 -13.65 -23.73
C GLN A 180 3.21 -15.17 -23.92
N LYS A 181 4.32 -15.70 -24.41
CA LYS A 181 4.50 -17.14 -24.65
C LYS A 181 4.37 -17.95 -23.35
N SER A 182 5.03 -17.54 -22.27
CA SER A 182 4.92 -18.21 -20.96
C SER A 182 3.52 -18.07 -20.38
N TYR A 183 2.87 -16.92 -20.52
CA TYR A 183 1.51 -16.70 -20.05
C TYR A 183 0.49 -17.58 -20.78
N GLU A 184 0.55 -17.66 -22.10
CA GLU A 184 -0.34 -18.48 -22.93
C GLU A 184 -0.11 -19.98 -22.72
N ALA A 185 1.10 -20.39 -22.32
CA ALA A 185 1.43 -21.77 -21.97
C ALA A 185 0.97 -22.17 -20.56
N SER A 186 0.71 -21.19 -19.68
CA SER A 186 0.25 -21.46 -18.30
C SER A 186 -1.19 -21.95 -18.30
N ALA A 187 -1.43 -23.05 -17.57
CA ALA A 187 -2.78 -23.57 -17.36
C ALA A 187 -3.64 -22.69 -16.43
N THR A 188 -3.02 -21.79 -15.66
CA THR A 188 -3.65 -21.00 -14.61
C THR A 188 -3.65 -19.51 -14.93
N GLY A 189 -3.00 -19.06 -16.05
CA GLY A 189 -2.77 -17.66 -16.33
C GLY A 189 -1.95 -16.98 -15.25
N PHE A 190 -0.99 -17.72 -14.65
CA PHE A 190 -0.14 -17.28 -13.54
C PHE A 190 -0.85 -17.04 -12.20
N SER A 191 -2.09 -17.50 -12.03
CA SER A 191 -2.82 -17.28 -10.78
C SER A 191 -2.20 -18.00 -9.58
N SER A 192 -1.61 -19.19 -9.78
CA SER A 192 -1.02 -20.02 -8.73
C SER A 192 0.48 -20.29 -8.91
N ASP A 193 0.99 -20.13 -10.13
CA ASP A 193 2.37 -20.40 -10.52
C ASP A 193 2.91 -19.22 -11.37
N PRO A 194 3.12 -18.05 -10.76
CA PRO A 194 3.53 -16.85 -11.48
C PRO A 194 4.92 -17.03 -12.09
N ILE A 195 5.02 -16.71 -13.38
CA ILE A 195 6.28 -16.65 -14.13
C ILE A 195 6.54 -15.19 -14.49
N GLY A 196 7.56 -14.62 -13.91
CA GLY A 196 7.97 -13.24 -14.16
C GLY A 196 9.45 -13.15 -14.45
N THR A 197 9.96 -11.92 -14.45
CA THR A 197 11.36 -11.60 -14.70
C THR A 197 12.13 -11.29 -13.42
N GLY A 198 11.46 -11.36 -12.27
CA GLY A 198 11.99 -10.89 -10.99
C GLY A 198 13.09 -11.75 -10.38
N PRO A 199 13.74 -11.26 -9.33
CA PRO A 199 14.91 -11.91 -8.72
C PRO A 199 14.58 -13.20 -7.96
N TYR A 200 13.30 -13.46 -7.66
CA TYR A 200 12.83 -14.65 -6.95
C TYR A 200 11.66 -15.30 -7.67
N TYR A 201 11.46 -16.59 -7.43
CA TYR A 201 10.26 -17.32 -7.85
C TYR A 201 9.64 -18.07 -6.69
N ILE A 202 8.36 -18.43 -6.80
CA ILE A 202 7.64 -19.19 -5.78
C ILE A 202 8.05 -20.66 -5.87
N LYS A 203 8.73 -21.16 -4.83
CA LYS A 203 9.08 -22.59 -4.67
C LYS A 203 7.89 -23.40 -4.18
N SER A 204 7.14 -22.84 -3.23
CA SER A 204 5.92 -23.46 -2.71
C SER A 204 4.96 -22.42 -2.16
N TRP A 205 3.68 -22.70 -2.30
CA TRP A 205 2.60 -21.89 -1.74
C TRP A 205 1.56 -22.78 -1.08
N ASN A 206 1.44 -22.66 0.23
CA ASN A 206 0.44 -23.30 1.06
C ASN A 206 -0.69 -22.31 1.29
N ASN A 207 -1.74 -22.41 0.49
CA ASN A 207 -2.86 -21.47 0.49
C ASN A 207 -3.36 -21.19 1.93
N GLY A 208 -3.46 -19.92 2.29
CA GLY A 208 -3.87 -19.42 3.60
C GLY A 208 -2.84 -19.57 4.72
N ALA A 209 -1.68 -20.18 4.50
CA ALA A 209 -0.69 -20.44 5.54
C ALA A 209 0.67 -19.81 5.27
N SER A 210 1.31 -20.13 4.15
CA SER A 210 2.66 -19.61 3.86
C SER A 210 3.02 -19.67 2.39
N MET A 211 4.04 -18.90 2.02
CA MET A 211 4.69 -18.92 0.72
C MET A 211 6.20 -18.95 0.92
N VAL A 212 6.89 -19.76 0.12
CA VAL A 212 8.35 -19.81 0.09
C VAL A 212 8.84 -19.35 -1.26
N LEU A 213 9.67 -18.32 -1.22
CA LEU A 213 10.35 -17.72 -2.36
C LEU A 213 11.82 -18.14 -2.32
N VAL A 214 12.39 -18.48 -3.46
CA VAL A 214 13.83 -18.74 -3.60
C VAL A 214 14.41 -17.88 -4.70
N LYS A 215 15.66 -17.45 -4.53
CA LYS A 215 16.33 -16.64 -5.54
C LYS A 215 16.48 -17.40 -6.86
N ASP A 216 16.28 -16.69 -7.95
CA ASP A 216 16.60 -17.23 -9.28
C ASP A 216 18.11 -17.09 -9.56
N GLU A 217 18.78 -18.23 -9.65
CA GLU A 217 20.21 -18.25 -9.95
C GLU A 217 20.53 -17.75 -11.37
N ASN A 218 19.54 -17.77 -12.27
CA ASN A 218 19.65 -17.31 -13.64
C ASN A 218 19.09 -15.88 -13.84
N TYR A 219 18.78 -15.18 -12.76
CA TYR A 219 18.22 -13.84 -12.82
C TYR A 219 19.06 -12.92 -13.69
N TRP A 220 18.45 -12.37 -14.73
CA TRP A 220 19.09 -11.53 -15.73
C TRP A 220 19.72 -10.24 -15.16
N GLY A 221 19.14 -9.70 -14.09
CA GLY A 221 19.59 -8.45 -13.47
C GLY A 221 20.94 -8.54 -12.76
N LYS A 222 21.44 -9.75 -12.46
CA LYS A 222 22.80 -9.94 -11.90
C LYS A 222 23.87 -9.31 -12.78
N ASP A 223 23.79 -9.56 -14.09
CA ASP A 223 24.76 -9.05 -15.06
C ASP A 223 24.64 -7.53 -15.27
N MET A 224 23.53 -6.94 -14.87
CA MET A 224 23.26 -5.50 -14.88
C MET A 224 23.70 -4.80 -13.58
N GLY A 225 24.18 -5.55 -12.59
CA GLY A 225 24.59 -5.03 -11.29
C GLY A 225 23.44 -4.70 -10.34
N PHE A 226 22.28 -5.31 -10.53
CA PHE A 226 21.16 -5.18 -9.59
C PHE A 226 21.47 -5.97 -8.31
N ASP A 227 21.60 -5.26 -7.19
CA ASP A 227 21.84 -5.82 -5.86
C ASP A 227 20.51 -6.07 -5.14
N ASN A 228 19.75 -7.05 -5.63
CA ASN A 228 18.39 -7.38 -5.16
C ASN A 228 18.19 -8.88 -4.89
N GLN A 229 19.27 -9.64 -4.63
CA GLN A 229 19.23 -11.06 -4.28
C GLN A 229 20.10 -11.36 -3.04
N ARG A 230 19.96 -10.57 -1.98
CA ARG A 230 20.75 -10.68 -0.75
C ARG A 230 20.36 -11.85 0.16
N LEU A 231 19.21 -12.48 -0.13
CA LEU A 231 18.68 -13.65 0.56
C LEU A 231 18.61 -14.83 -0.40
N ASP A 232 18.84 -16.04 0.08
CA ASP A 232 18.70 -17.27 -0.71
C ASP A 232 17.26 -17.76 -0.70
N GLU A 233 16.56 -17.57 0.44
CA GLU A 233 15.16 -17.96 0.64
C GLU A 233 14.42 -16.95 1.48
N ILE A 234 13.17 -16.69 1.14
CA ILE A 234 12.25 -15.87 1.92
C ILE A 234 10.98 -16.71 2.16
N GLU A 235 10.71 -17.00 3.42
CA GLU A 235 9.44 -17.61 3.81
C GLU A 235 8.51 -16.53 4.35
N VAL A 236 7.31 -16.43 3.78
CA VAL A 236 6.25 -15.53 4.25
C VAL A 236 5.18 -16.37 4.93
N LYS A 237 4.96 -16.15 6.23
CA LYS A 237 3.86 -16.75 7.00
C LYS A 237 2.67 -15.78 7.00
N PHE A 238 1.51 -16.21 6.54
CA PHE A 238 0.31 -15.39 6.51
C PHE A 238 -0.34 -15.36 7.89
N ILE A 239 -0.14 -14.26 8.63
CA ILE A 239 -0.62 -14.09 10.00
C ILE A 239 -1.50 -12.83 10.04
N ALA A 240 -2.82 -13.05 10.11
CA ALA A 240 -3.78 -11.96 10.06
C ALA A 240 -3.86 -11.15 11.37
N GLU A 241 -3.65 -11.83 12.53
CA GLU A 241 -3.82 -11.22 13.84
C GLU A 241 -2.51 -10.57 14.33
N PRO A 242 -2.43 -9.23 14.49
CA PRO A 242 -1.19 -8.54 14.89
C PRO A 242 -0.59 -9.04 16.21
N ALA A 243 -1.42 -9.39 17.20
CA ALA A 243 -0.95 -9.94 18.47
C ALA A 243 -0.25 -11.30 18.31
N GLN A 244 -0.69 -12.13 17.34
CA GLN A 244 -0.01 -13.39 17.02
C GLN A 244 1.34 -13.13 16.34
N VAL A 245 1.45 -12.10 15.50
CA VAL A 245 2.73 -11.70 14.88
C VAL A 245 3.78 -11.39 15.94
N ALA A 246 3.43 -10.64 16.98
CA ALA A 246 4.35 -10.32 18.09
C ALA A 246 4.82 -11.60 18.81
N ILE A 247 3.93 -12.55 19.07
CA ILE A 247 4.27 -13.84 19.72
C ILE A 247 5.22 -14.67 18.83
N GLU A 248 4.95 -14.75 17.54
CA GLU A 248 5.80 -15.51 16.58
C GLU A 248 7.21 -14.91 16.51
N LEU A 249 7.33 -13.58 16.58
CA LEU A 249 8.62 -12.90 16.62
C LEU A 249 9.36 -13.16 17.94
N GLU A 250 8.68 -13.01 19.09
CA GLU A 250 9.27 -13.23 20.41
C GLU A 250 9.75 -14.67 20.62
N THR A 251 9.01 -15.63 20.04
CA THR A 251 9.37 -17.06 20.10
C THR A 251 10.38 -17.52 19.06
N GLY A 252 10.84 -16.60 18.19
CA GLY A 252 11.83 -16.90 17.14
C GLY A 252 11.26 -17.68 15.96
N ASN A 253 9.95 -17.68 15.74
CA ASN A 253 9.33 -18.33 14.59
C ASN A 253 9.30 -17.44 13.33
N ILE A 254 9.55 -16.15 13.47
CA ILE A 254 9.76 -15.18 12.38
C ILE A 254 10.91 -14.25 12.75
N ASP A 255 11.58 -13.71 11.73
CA ASP A 255 12.71 -12.78 11.88
C ASP A 255 12.29 -11.33 11.64
N PHE A 256 11.17 -11.12 10.95
CA PHE A 256 10.63 -9.80 10.60
C PHE A 256 9.11 -9.77 10.73
N ALA A 257 8.60 -8.82 11.50
CA ALA A 257 7.17 -8.60 11.71
C ALA A 257 6.67 -7.47 10.78
N TYR A 258 5.93 -7.85 9.73
CA TYR A 258 5.36 -6.90 8.76
C TYR A 258 4.12 -6.17 9.31
N ASN A 259 3.31 -6.82 10.13
CA ASN A 259 2.02 -6.29 10.61
C ASN A 259 1.91 -6.42 12.12
N VAL A 260 2.72 -5.66 12.85
CA VAL A 260 2.67 -5.58 14.31
C VAL A 260 1.93 -4.31 14.75
N SER A 261 1.11 -4.40 15.79
CA SER A 261 0.47 -3.20 16.34
C SER A 261 1.50 -2.27 16.98
N SER A 262 1.22 -0.96 17.00
CA SER A 262 2.10 0.02 17.66
C SER A 262 2.34 -0.34 19.12
N LYS A 263 1.30 -0.83 19.81
CA LYS A 263 1.39 -1.24 21.22
C LYS A 263 2.28 -2.47 21.43
N ASP A 264 2.15 -3.47 20.54
CA ASP A 264 2.96 -4.69 20.64
C ASP A 264 4.41 -4.39 20.26
N ALA A 265 4.66 -3.53 19.27
CA ALA A 265 5.99 -3.08 18.88
C ALA A 265 6.73 -2.39 20.04
N ASP A 266 6.03 -1.63 20.90
CA ASP A 266 6.63 -0.98 22.06
C ASP A 266 7.24 -1.97 23.06
N SER A 267 6.74 -3.20 23.14
CA SER A 267 7.29 -4.24 24.00
C SER A 267 8.69 -4.69 23.59
N PHE A 268 9.06 -4.49 22.34
CA PHE A 268 10.38 -4.83 21.80
C PHE A 268 11.40 -3.69 21.91
N VAL A 269 10.99 -2.49 22.31
CA VAL A 269 11.91 -1.35 22.47
C VAL A 269 12.94 -1.65 23.56
N GLY A 270 14.21 -1.76 23.18
CA GLY A 270 15.32 -2.11 24.08
C GLY A 270 15.43 -3.59 24.44
N MET A 271 14.62 -4.46 23.83
CA MET A 271 14.75 -5.89 23.98
C MET A 271 15.98 -6.38 23.20
N PRO A 272 16.93 -7.13 23.85
CA PRO A 272 18.10 -7.64 23.17
C PRO A 272 17.76 -8.54 22.00
N GLY A 273 18.44 -8.38 20.86
CA GLY A 273 18.24 -9.17 19.65
C GLY A 273 17.17 -8.61 18.69
N PHE A 274 16.44 -7.55 19.09
CA PHE A 274 15.40 -6.96 18.26
C PHE A 274 15.60 -5.45 18.06
N THR A 275 15.19 -4.99 16.91
CA THR A 275 15.14 -3.57 16.55
C THR A 275 13.71 -3.19 16.17
N VAL A 276 13.23 -2.05 16.67
CA VAL A 276 11.98 -1.42 16.24
C VAL A 276 12.32 -0.28 15.30
N THR A 277 11.88 -0.38 14.05
CA THR A 277 12.06 0.65 13.02
C THR A 277 10.72 1.30 12.72
N ASN A 278 10.60 2.59 12.99
CA ASN A 278 9.41 3.37 12.64
C ASN A 278 9.61 3.98 11.24
N VAL A 279 8.76 3.57 10.30
CA VAL A 279 8.80 4.04 8.93
C VAL A 279 7.64 5.02 8.71
N PRO A 280 7.88 6.23 8.17
CA PRO A 280 6.81 7.14 7.83
C PRO A 280 5.80 6.46 6.91
N PHE A 281 4.53 6.48 7.29
CA PHE A 281 3.48 5.98 6.42
C PHE A 281 3.24 7.03 5.33
N ALA A 282 3.34 6.64 4.07
CA ALA A 282 3.29 7.57 2.94
C ALA A 282 1.88 8.15 2.66
N GLN A 283 1.09 8.33 3.73
CA GLN A 283 -0.24 8.92 3.67
C GLN A 283 -0.46 9.89 4.83
N VAL A 284 -1.04 11.03 4.51
CA VAL A 284 -1.67 11.89 5.52
C VAL A 284 -3.07 11.36 5.79
N ARG A 285 -3.41 11.17 7.06
CA ARG A 285 -4.77 10.86 7.48
C ARG A 285 -5.60 12.14 7.47
N GLY A 286 -6.77 12.06 6.90
CA GLY A 286 -7.65 13.22 6.76
C GLY A 286 -9.12 12.84 6.66
N ILE A 287 -9.93 13.85 6.45
CA ILE A 287 -11.33 13.71 6.06
C ILE A 287 -11.58 14.35 4.71
N GLY A 288 -12.47 13.76 3.93
CA GLY A 288 -13.01 14.31 2.70
C GLY A 288 -14.50 14.58 2.86
N PHE A 289 -14.95 15.72 2.37
CA PHE A 289 -16.35 16.13 2.48
C PHE A 289 -17.12 15.83 1.20
N ASN A 290 -18.36 15.43 1.35
CA ASN A 290 -19.31 15.34 0.25
C ASN A 290 -19.73 16.76 -0.19
N CYS A 291 -19.19 17.19 -1.30
CA CYS A 291 -19.45 18.52 -1.87
C CYS A 291 -20.62 18.53 -2.88
N ASP A 292 -21.39 17.44 -3.00
CA ASP A 292 -22.57 17.43 -3.86
C ASP A 292 -23.55 18.51 -3.42
N PRO A 293 -24.15 19.28 -4.35
CA PRO A 293 -25.11 20.34 -4.02
C PRO A 293 -26.30 19.90 -3.16
N ALA A 294 -26.64 18.61 -3.16
CA ALA A 294 -27.70 18.06 -2.31
C ALA A 294 -27.24 17.76 -0.88
N SER A 295 -25.91 17.70 -0.63
CA SER A 295 -25.34 17.49 0.69
C SER A 295 -25.33 18.78 1.51
N VAL A 296 -25.56 18.68 2.81
CA VAL A 296 -25.41 19.82 3.73
C VAL A 296 -23.94 20.28 3.79
N CYS A 297 -22.99 19.38 3.56
CA CYS A 297 -21.56 19.71 3.44
C CYS A 297 -21.20 20.40 2.10
N SER A 298 -22.17 20.72 1.23
CA SER A 298 -21.94 21.63 0.09
C SER A 298 -21.65 23.07 0.56
N ASP A 299 -22.13 23.46 1.75
CA ASP A 299 -21.82 24.76 2.35
C ASP A 299 -20.39 24.76 2.94
N VAL A 300 -19.52 25.59 2.38
CA VAL A 300 -18.12 25.71 2.80
C VAL A 300 -17.97 26.09 4.28
N ARG A 301 -18.90 26.90 4.83
CA ARG A 301 -18.88 27.33 6.23
C ARG A 301 -19.05 26.15 7.19
N ILE A 302 -19.89 25.16 6.82
CA ILE A 302 -20.08 23.93 7.60
C ILE A 302 -18.78 23.10 7.55
N ARG A 303 -18.18 22.92 6.39
CA ARG A 303 -16.91 22.20 6.27
C ARG A 303 -15.79 22.86 7.09
N GLN A 304 -15.64 24.17 6.97
CA GLN A 304 -14.67 24.96 7.75
C GLN A 304 -14.95 24.88 9.27
N ALA A 305 -16.22 24.93 9.68
CA ALA A 305 -16.59 24.76 11.09
C ALA A 305 -16.14 23.41 11.63
N ILE A 306 -16.36 22.32 10.87
CA ILE A 306 -15.89 20.98 11.21
C ILE A 306 -14.37 20.96 11.33
N CYS A 307 -13.63 21.52 10.36
CA CYS A 307 -12.16 21.59 10.41
C CYS A 307 -11.64 22.32 11.65
N TYR A 308 -12.23 23.46 12.04
CA TYR A 308 -11.85 24.17 13.26
C TYR A 308 -12.24 23.45 14.56
N ALA A 309 -13.21 22.55 14.52
CA ALA A 309 -13.66 21.82 15.71
C ALA A 309 -12.86 20.54 15.97
N ILE A 310 -12.07 20.04 15.02
CA ILE A 310 -11.29 18.80 15.19
C ILE A 310 -9.98 19.11 15.92
N ASP A 311 -9.77 18.45 17.06
CA ASP A 311 -8.51 18.48 17.82
C ASP A 311 -7.52 17.45 17.26
N ASN A 312 -6.70 17.87 16.30
CA ASN A 312 -5.69 17.02 15.67
C ASN A 312 -4.66 16.48 16.69
N ALA A 313 -4.24 17.30 17.63
CA ALA A 313 -3.30 16.87 18.67
C ALA A 313 -3.93 15.83 19.61
N GLY A 314 -5.22 16.02 19.94
CA GLY A 314 -6.00 15.04 20.70
C GLY A 314 -6.15 13.71 19.95
N ILE A 315 -6.36 13.73 18.64
CA ILE A 315 -6.38 12.51 17.80
C ILE A 315 -5.01 11.83 17.82
N LEU A 316 -3.93 12.57 17.52
CA LEU A 316 -2.57 12.02 17.52
C LEU A 316 -2.24 11.32 18.83
N LYS A 317 -2.54 11.97 19.96
CA LYS A 317 -2.26 11.44 21.28
C LYS A 317 -3.12 10.24 21.66
N SER A 318 -4.45 10.31 21.43
CA SER A 318 -5.39 9.31 21.96
C SER A 318 -5.56 8.08 21.06
N VAL A 319 -5.30 8.21 19.77
CA VAL A 319 -5.46 7.12 18.79
C VAL A 319 -4.12 6.54 18.35
N TYR A 320 -3.09 7.41 18.24
CA TYR A 320 -1.80 7.02 17.66
C TYR A 320 -0.65 7.07 18.68
N ASP A 321 -0.92 7.29 19.98
CA ASP A 321 0.09 7.31 21.05
C ASP A 321 1.28 8.23 20.76
N ASP A 322 1.02 9.40 20.14
CA ASP A 322 2.00 10.37 19.66
C ASP A 322 3.00 9.81 18.60
N LYS A 323 2.68 8.66 17.97
CA LYS A 323 3.49 8.07 16.90
C LYS A 323 3.15 8.68 15.54
N GLY A 324 3.77 9.79 15.24
CA GLY A 324 3.52 10.58 14.04
C GLY A 324 3.61 12.07 14.31
N GLY A 325 2.81 12.85 13.59
CA GLY A 325 2.70 14.28 13.79
C GLY A 325 1.35 14.83 13.34
N VAL A 326 1.04 16.03 13.82
CA VAL A 326 -0.09 16.79 13.31
C VAL A 326 0.20 17.21 11.88
N ALA A 327 -0.71 16.88 10.96
CA ALA A 327 -0.55 17.25 9.57
C ALA A 327 -0.75 18.77 9.38
N THR A 328 0.18 19.39 8.68
CA THR A 328 0.15 20.82 8.36
C THR A 328 -0.29 21.09 6.92
N CYS A 329 -0.26 20.07 6.08
CA CYS A 329 -0.60 20.14 4.66
C CYS A 329 -1.15 18.79 4.17
N LEU A 330 -1.57 18.75 2.91
CA LEU A 330 -2.13 17.57 2.27
C LEU A 330 -1.08 16.55 1.77
N ALA A 331 0.18 16.74 2.12
CA ALA A 331 1.28 15.84 1.80
C ALA A 331 2.01 15.41 3.08
N VAL A 332 2.70 14.28 3.04
CA VAL A 332 3.54 13.86 4.17
C VAL A 332 4.71 14.85 4.30
N PRO A 333 4.88 15.49 5.47
CA PRO A 333 5.83 16.61 5.62
C PRO A 333 7.31 16.20 5.68
N GLU A 334 7.62 14.92 5.64
CA GLU A 334 8.97 14.37 5.73
C GLU A 334 9.49 13.98 4.35
N PRO A 335 10.35 14.81 3.71
CA PRO A 335 10.99 14.43 2.45
C PRO A 335 11.96 13.24 2.61
N GLU A 336 12.30 12.86 3.84
CA GLU A 336 13.12 11.68 4.15
C GLU A 336 12.47 10.36 3.73
N ALA A 337 11.16 10.33 3.49
CA ALA A 337 10.53 9.20 2.83
C ALA A 337 10.93 9.07 1.35
N GLY A 338 11.66 10.04 0.78
CA GLY A 338 12.24 10.00 -0.57
C GLY A 338 11.21 9.90 -1.71
N LEU A 339 9.94 10.23 -1.45
CA LEU A 339 8.81 9.88 -2.30
C LEU A 339 8.24 11.06 -3.08
N VAL A 340 8.70 12.30 -2.82
CA VAL A 340 8.06 13.50 -3.35
C VAL A 340 9.10 14.51 -3.80
N ILE A 341 9.05 14.92 -5.07
CA ILE A 341 9.98 15.90 -5.64
C ILE A 341 9.43 17.32 -5.64
N ASP A 342 8.14 17.49 -5.41
CA ASP A 342 7.43 18.78 -5.47
C ASP A 342 6.89 19.26 -4.10
N PHE A 343 7.45 18.73 -3.00
CA PHE A 343 7.10 19.17 -1.66
C PHE A 343 7.79 20.50 -1.32
N ASP A 344 7.00 21.56 -1.11
CA ASP A 344 7.55 22.83 -0.63
C ASP A 344 7.84 22.75 0.89
N PRO A 345 9.10 22.96 1.33
CA PRO A 345 9.44 22.99 2.74
C PRO A 345 8.63 23.98 3.59
N ALA A 346 8.09 25.04 2.99
CA ALA A 346 7.24 26.00 3.68
C ALA A 346 5.94 25.36 4.21
N TRP A 347 5.45 24.32 3.59
CA TRP A 347 4.24 23.62 4.00
C TRP A 347 4.35 22.96 5.38
N LYS A 348 5.54 22.66 5.85
CA LYS A 348 5.77 22.14 7.23
C LYS A 348 5.24 23.07 8.32
N ASN A 349 5.12 24.36 8.02
CA ASN A 349 4.69 25.37 8.97
C ASN A 349 3.28 25.90 8.72
N MET A 350 2.56 25.36 7.73
CA MET A 350 1.18 25.74 7.48
C MET A 350 0.27 25.29 8.62
N LYS A 351 -0.73 26.10 8.91
CA LYS A 351 -1.77 25.79 9.92
C LYS A 351 -3.11 26.29 9.40
N PRO A 352 -3.67 25.60 8.42
CA PRO A 352 -4.87 26.09 7.75
C PRO A 352 -6.06 26.21 8.71
N TYR A 353 -6.14 25.32 9.72
CA TYR A 353 -7.21 25.27 10.71
C TYR A 353 -6.61 24.95 12.10
N GLU A 354 -6.35 25.97 12.92
CA GLU A 354 -6.05 25.73 14.35
C GLU A 354 -7.34 25.35 15.07
N TYR A 355 -7.26 24.35 15.96
CA TYR A 355 -8.39 23.95 16.80
C TYR A 355 -8.99 25.13 17.55
N ASN A 356 -10.24 25.48 17.22
CA ASN A 356 -10.93 26.67 17.74
C ASN A 356 -12.45 26.47 17.74
N VAL A 357 -12.99 25.98 18.84
CA VAL A 357 -14.42 25.68 19.01
C VAL A 357 -15.28 26.93 18.87
N GLU A 358 -14.82 28.09 19.34
CA GLU A 358 -15.62 29.34 19.26
C GLU A 358 -15.72 29.84 17.81
N LYS A 359 -14.64 29.75 17.05
CA LYS A 359 -14.69 30.05 15.59
C LYS A 359 -15.58 29.06 14.84
N ALA A 360 -15.51 27.79 15.20
CA ALA A 360 -16.38 26.75 14.63
C ALA A 360 -17.87 27.06 14.88
N LYS A 361 -18.24 27.42 16.13
CA LYS A 361 -19.62 27.83 16.47
C LYS A 361 -20.07 29.09 15.71
N ALA A 362 -19.17 30.06 15.53
CA ALA A 362 -19.50 31.26 14.75
C ALA A 362 -19.84 30.90 13.30
N LEU A 363 -19.04 30.04 12.66
CA LEU A 363 -19.29 29.57 11.29
C LEU A 363 -20.60 28.75 11.20
N MET A 364 -20.90 27.91 12.21
CA MET A 364 -22.18 27.19 12.29
C MET A 364 -23.36 28.16 12.36
N ALA A 365 -23.27 29.21 13.16
CA ALA A 365 -24.28 30.26 13.25
C ALA A 365 -24.49 31.00 11.92
N GLU A 366 -23.40 31.35 11.23
CA GLU A 366 -23.44 31.97 9.91
C GLU A 366 -24.06 31.04 8.84
N ALA A 367 -23.87 29.73 8.99
CA ALA A 367 -24.47 28.71 8.13
C ALA A 367 -25.95 28.42 8.46
N GLY A 368 -26.51 29.08 9.51
CA GLY A 368 -27.92 28.94 9.89
C GLY A 368 -28.19 27.95 11.04
N TYR A 369 -27.16 27.52 11.75
CA TYR A 369 -27.23 26.58 12.89
C TYR A 369 -26.68 27.19 14.20
N PRO A 370 -27.20 28.33 14.67
CA PRO A 370 -26.68 29.01 15.85
C PRO A 370 -26.83 28.19 17.15
N ASP A 371 -27.85 27.33 17.21
CA ASP A 371 -28.13 26.45 18.36
C ASP A 371 -27.71 25.00 18.10
N GLY A 372 -26.97 24.73 17.01
CA GLY A 372 -26.62 23.37 16.58
C GLY A 372 -27.82 22.62 15.97
N GLY A 373 -27.91 21.30 16.23
CA GLY A 373 -28.99 20.44 15.76
C GLY A 373 -28.77 19.79 14.40
N LEU A 374 -27.60 19.96 13.80
CA LEU A 374 -27.21 19.30 12.57
C LEU A 374 -26.86 17.82 12.84
N LYS A 375 -27.34 16.93 11.97
CA LYS A 375 -26.97 15.50 12.00
C LYS A 375 -26.20 15.15 10.75
N LEU A 376 -25.03 14.51 10.92
CA LEU A 376 -24.12 14.16 9.83
C LEU A 376 -23.70 12.68 9.91
N LYS A 377 -23.46 12.07 8.75
CA LYS A 377 -22.91 10.73 8.60
C LYS A 377 -21.41 10.80 8.36
N LEU A 378 -20.63 10.21 9.28
CA LEU A 378 -19.18 10.01 9.12
C LEU A 378 -18.90 8.58 8.72
N MET A 379 -18.41 8.37 7.50
CA MET A 379 -18.05 7.06 6.99
C MET A 379 -16.57 6.77 7.16
N ALA A 380 -16.22 5.53 7.51
CA ALA A 380 -14.85 5.07 7.62
C ALA A 380 -14.73 3.58 7.27
N LYS A 381 -13.49 3.13 7.07
CA LYS A 381 -13.19 1.69 7.03
C LYS A 381 -13.35 1.08 8.42
N ASP A 382 -13.79 -0.19 8.47
CA ASP A 382 -13.94 -0.94 9.71
C ASP A 382 -12.58 -1.45 10.22
N MET A 383 -11.79 -0.52 10.77
CA MET A 383 -10.48 -0.73 11.39
C MET A 383 -10.44 0.02 12.72
N ASP A 384 -9.75 -0.53 13.71
CA ASP A 384 -9.72 0.03 15.08
C ASP A 384 -9.26 1.48 15.14
N GLU A 385 -8.21 1.84 14.37
CA GLU A 385 -7.71 3.21 14.30
C GLU A 385 -8.75 4.19 13.75
N TYR A 386 -9.49 3.79 12.71
CA TYR A 386 -10.54 4.63 12.12
C TYR A 386 -11.75 4.74 13.05
N ARG A 387 -12.18 3.64 13.70
CA ARG A 387 -13.26 3.68 14.70
C ARG A 387 -12.93 4.63 15.83
N SER A 388 -11.72 4.52 16.39
CA SER A 388 -11.25 5.39 17.48
C SER A 388 -11.18 6.85 17.03
N THR A 389 -10.63 7.12 15.84
CA THR A 389 -10.60 8.48 15.26
C THR A 389 -12.01 9.04 15.08
N CYS A 390 -12.96 8.27 14.52
CA CYS A 390 -14.34 8.71 14.36
C CYS A 390 -15.01 9.05 15.69
N GLN A 391 -14.74 8.31 16.77
CA GLN A 391 -15.25 8.61 18.12
C GLN A 391 -14.70 9.93 18.66
N VAL A 392 -13.41 10.21 18.46
CA VAL A 392 -12.83 11.52 18.83
C VAL A 392 -13.45 12.64 18.03
N ILE A 393 -13.58 12.50 16.71
CA ILE A 393 -14.23 13.48 15.84
C ILE A 393 -15.71 13.70 16.28
N GLN A 394 -16.46 12.64 16.56
CA GLN A 394 -17.83 12.74 17.06
C GLN A 394 -17.91 13.56 18.35
N ALA A 395 -17.01 13.29 19.31
CA ALA A 395 -16.94 14.03 20.58
C ALA A 395 -16.57 15.50 20.36
N ASN A 396 -15.66 15.80 19.44
CA ASN A 396 -15.28 17.16 19.08
C ASN A 396 -16.46 17.92 18.46
N LEU A 397 -17.15 17.32 17.48
CA LEU A 397 -18.26 17.96 16.77
C LEU A 397 -19.51 18.16 17.64
N ALA A 398 -19.71 17.31 18.66
CA ALA A 398 -20.75 17.53 19.65
C ALA A 398 -20.63 18.88 20.37
N GLN A 399 -19.40 19.41 20.54
CA GLN A 399 -19.15 20.72 21.18
C GLN A 399 -19.69 21.91 20.38
N ILE A 400 -19.89 21.71 19.07
CA ILE A 400 -20.45 22.71 18.16
C ILE A 400 -21.88 22.38 17.72
N GLY A 401 -22.55 21.45 18.43
CA GLY A 401 -23.94 21.07 18.21
C GLY A 401 -24.19 20.18 16.99
N ILE A 402 -23.17 19.49 16.50
CA ILE A 402 -23.32 18.48 15.43
C ILE A 402 -23.40 17.08 16.05
N ASP A 403 -24.49 16.36 15.72
CA ASP A 403 -24.69 14.95 16.06
C ASP A 403 -24.14 14.09 14.90
N VAL A 404 -23.16 13.24 15.18
CA VAL A 404 -22.48 12.44 14.16
C VAL A 404 -22.87 10.97 14.26
N GLU A 405 -23.43 10.43 13.19
CA GLU A 405 -23.64 8.98 13.00
C GLU A 405 -22.36 8.38 12.39
N ILE A 406 -21.71 7.45 13.11
CA ILE A 406 -20.50 6.76 12.64
C ILE A 406 -20.88 5.53 11.85
N LEU A 407 -20.43 5.43 10.59
CA LEU A 407 -20.68 4.33 9.66
C LEU A 407 -19.35 3.66 9.30
N CYS A 408 -19.03 2.56 9.98
CA CYS A 408 -17.84 1.76 9.67
C CYS A 408 -18.19 0.57 8.78
N TYR A 409 -17.51 0.45 7.64
CA TYR A 409 -17.74 -0.59 6.66
C TYR A 409 -16.47 -1.39 6.38
N GLU A 410 -16.61 -2.69 6.14
CA GLU A 410 -15.56 -3.47 5.51
C GLU A 410 -15.05 -2.80 4.23
N ASN A 411 -13.80 -3.06 3.86
CA ASN A 411 -13.14 -2.37 2.76
C ASN A 411 -13.93 -2.43 1.44
N ALA A 412 -14.52 -3.56 1.08
CA ALA A 412 -15.29 -3.70 -0.17
C ALA A 412 -16.54 -2.78 -0.19
N LEU A 413 -17.29 -2.75 0.91
CA LEU A 413 -18.47 -1.87 1.05
C LEU A 413 -18.05 -0.40 1.13
N TYR A 414 -17.01 -0.08 1.88
CA TYR A 414 -16.46 1.27 1.93
C TYR A 414 -16.07 1.77 0.54
N GLN A 415 -15.39 0.96 -0.27
CA GLN A 415 -15.03 1.31 -1.64
C GLN A 415 -16.26 1.52 -2.53
N THR A 416 -17.34 0.79 -2.30
CA THR A 416 -18.60 0.96 -3.03
C THR A 416 -19.31 2.24 -2.64
N TYR A 417 -19.45 2.51 -1.33
CA TYR A 417 -20.24 3.63 -0.82
C TYR A 417 -19.57 4.99 -1.05
N ARG A 418 -18.24 5.07 -1.14
CA ARG A 418 -17.56 6.34 -1.42
C ARG A 418 -17.88 6.96 -2.79
N TYR A 419 -18.51 6.19 -3.69
CA TYR A 419 -19.01 6.69 -4.98
C TYR A 419 -20.53 7.01 -4.96
N GLN A 420 -21.17 6.97 -3.79
CA GLN A 420 -22.61 7.22 -3.62
C GLN A 420 -22.80 8.47 -2.77
N ALA A 421 -23.28 9.56 -3.37
CA ALA A 421 -23.41 10.86 -2.71
C ALA A 421 -24.41 10.88 -1.53
N ASP A 422 -25.31 9.93 -1.44
CA ASP A 422 -26.29 9.80 -0.35
C ASP A 422 -25.79 8.91 0.81
N ALA A 423 -24.63 8.26 0.65
CA ALA A 423 -24.11 7.33 1.63
C ALA A 423 -23.47 8.02 2.85
N PHE A 424 -22.90 9.24 2.68
CA PHE A 424 -22.18 9.95 3.71
C PHE A 424 -22.21 11.47 3.53
N ASP A 425 -21.94 12.21 4.58
CA ASP A 425 -21.70 13.67 4.54
C ASP A 425 -20.20 13.99 4.52
N PHE A 426 -19.41 13.21 5.23
CA PHE A 426 -17.95 13.24 5.17
C PHE A 426 -17.37 11.87 5.53
N TYR A 427 -16.10 11.61 5.19
CA TYR A 427 -15.50 10.31 5.45
C TYR A 427 -14.00 10.38 5.69
N CYS A 428 -13.46 9.39 6.41
CA CYS A 428 -12.02 9.28 6.66
C CYS A 428 -11.29 8.86 5.39
N ILE A 429 -10.23 9.58 5.04
CA ILE A 429 -9.40 9.36 3.86
C ILE A 429 -7.93 9.20 4.22
N GLY A 430 -7.19 8.52 3.34
CA GLY A 430 -5.73 8.50 3.35
C GLY A 430 -5.22 9.22 2.11
N ILE A 431 -4.63 10.39 2.28
CA ILE A 431 -4.12 11.23 1.20
C ILE A 431 -2.70 10.79 0.87
N SER A 432 -2.47 10.24 -0.31
CA SER A 432 -1.15 9.81 -0.80
C SER A 432 -0.88 10.36 -2.20
N ASN A 433 0.35 10.26 -2.65
CA ASN A 433 0.76 10.64 -3.99
C ASN A 433 0.55 9.53 -5.05
N ASN A 434 -0.11 8.41 -4.68
CA ASN A 434 -0.41 7.28 -5.56
C ASN A 434 0.84 6.67 -6.25
N ASN A 435 1.93 6.50 -5.50
CA ASN A 435 3.20 5.90 -5.95
C ASN A 435 3.90 6.65 -7.09
N VAL A 436 3.70 7.94 -7.18
CA VAL A 436 4.45 8.83 -8.07
C VAL A 436 5.01 10.01 -7.28
N PRO A 437 6.10 10.65 -7.74
CA PRO A 437 6.77 11.70 -6.96
C PRO A 437 6.06 13.06 -7.01
N TYR A 438 4.82 13.12 -7.49
CA TYR A 438 4.04 14.36 -7.64
C TYR A 438 2.83 14.36 -6.71
N VAL A 439 2.82 15.25 -5.74
CA VAL A 439 1.75 15.36 -4.71
C VAL A 439 0.35 15.56 -5.32
N PRO A 440 0.17 16.42 -6.35
CA PRO A 440 -1.15 16.69 -6.89
C PRO A 440 -1.84 15.48 -7.54
N VAL A 441 -1.10 14.45 -7.93
CA VAL A 441 -1.67 13.22 -8.51
C VAL A 441 -2.62 12.54 -7.51
N GLY A 442 -2.25 12.51 -6.24
CA GLY A 442 -3.12 11.97 -5.19
C GLY A 442 -4.32 12.86 -4.92
N TRP A 443 -4.14 14.17 -4.94
CA TRP A 443 -5.25 15.11 -4.71
C TRP A 443 -6.28 15.08 -5.84
N LYS A 444 -5.82 15.00 -7.09
CA LYS A 444 -6.67 14.85 -8.28
C LYS A 444 -7.67 13.69 -8.13
N TRP A 445 -7.27 12.59 -7.49
CA TRP A 445 -8.16 11.47 -7.24
C TRP A 445 -9.40 11.83 -6.43
N TYR A 446 -9.25 12.74 -5.46
CA TYR A 446 -10.36 13.16 -4.59
C TYR A 446 -11.21 14.26 -5.21
N VAL A 447 -10.57 15.27 -5.80
CA VAL A 447 -11.22 16.53 -6.19
C VAL A 447 -11.30 16.78 -7.70
N GLY A 448 -10.58 16.01 -8.53
CA GLY A 448 -10.62 16.17 -9.99
C GLY A 448 -11.89 15.60 -10.61
N ARG A 449 -12.31 16.15 -11.73
CA ARG A 449 -13.41 15.66 -12.54
C ARG A 449 -12.92 14.62 -13.53
N HIS A 450 -13.11 13.36 -13.24
CA HIS A 450 -12.86 12.27 -14.17
C HIS A 450 -14.17 11.53 -14.47
N ALA A 451 -14.86 11.95 -15.51
CA ALA A 451 -16.10 11.31 -15.95
C ALA A 451 -15.88 9.82 -16.32
N ASP A 452 -14.68 9.47 -16.78
CA ASP A 452 -14.39 8.15 -17.36
C ASP A 452 -13.68 7.20 -16.38
N THR A 453 -13.10 7.70 -15.27
CA THR A 453 -12.31 6.88 -14.33
C THR A 453 -12.95 6.67 -12.96
N GLY A 454 -14.15 7.22 -12.72
CA GLY A 454 -14.82 7.15 -11.42
C GLY A 454 -14.14 7.93 -10.30
N ALA A 455 -13.17 8.80 -10.62
CA ALA A 455 -12.60 9.77 -9.68
C ALA A 455 -13.63 10.88 -9.34
N ASN A 456 -13.27 11.82 -8.47
CA ASN A 456 -14.16 12.78 -7.85
C ASN A 456 -15.08 12.16 -6.78
N VAL A 457 -14.48 11.43 -5.88
CA VAL A 457 -15.18 10.79 -4.75
C VAL A 457 -15.69 11.79 -3.69
N LEU A 458 -15.38 13.08 -3.86
CA LEU A 458 -15.94 14.17 -3.05
C LEU A 458 -17.07 14.92 -3.75
N PHE A 459 -17.47 14.49 -4.94
CA PHE A 459 -18.56 15.07 -5.75
C PHE A 459 -18.37 16.55 -6.05
N GLN A 460 -17.12 17.00 -6.12
CA GLN A 460 -16.76 18.37 -6.41
C GLN A 460 -17.13 18.75 -7.86
N LYS A 461 -17.74 19.93 -8.05
CA LYS A 461 -18.18 20.44 -9.36
C LYS A 461 -17.62 21.85 -9.63
N ASP A 462 -16.40 22.09 -9.20
CA ASP A 462 -15.73 23.38 -9.25
C ASP A 462 -14.79 23.45 -10.47
N ASP A 463 -15.09 24.34 -11.42
CA ASP A 463 -14.28 24.53 -12.62
C ASP A 463 -12.90 25.11 -12.31
N HIS A 464 -12.80 25.97 -11.28
CA HIS A 464 -11.53 26.55 -10.87
C HIS A 464 -10.61 25.50 -10.23
N MET A 465 -11.16 24.57 -9.46
CA MET A 465 -10.41 23.42 -8.95
C MET A 465 -9.79 22.61 -10.09
N GLU A 466 -10.56 22.35 -11.15
CA GLU A 466 -10.07 21.62 -12.32
C GLU A 466 -8.97 22.39 -13.08
N GLU A 467 -9.11 23.72 -13.20
CA GLU A 467 -8.07 24.59 -13.77
C GLU A 467 -6.77 24.50 -12.98
N LEU A 468 -6.84 24.59 -11.64
CA LEU A 468 -5.68 24.47 -10.75
C LEU A 468 -5.03 23.08 -10.83
N ILE A 469 -5.81 22.01 -10.90
CA ILE A 469 -5.29 20.64 -11.08
C ILE A 469 -4.52 20.54 -12.41
N ASN A 470 -5.12 21.01 -13.49
CA ASN A 470 -4.49 20.97 -14.82
C ASN A 470 -3.21 21.80 -14.87
N LYS A 471 -3.18 22.95 -14.16
CA LYS A 471 -2.00 23.79 -14.04
C LYS A 471 -0.90 23.11 -13.20
N ALA A 472 -1.26 22.51 -12.08
CA ALA A 472 -0.33 21.82 -11.18
C ALA A 472 0.24 20.51 -11.77
N LEU A 473 -0.47 19.87 -12.71
CA LEU A 473 -0.04 18.62 -13.37
C LEU A 473 0.40 18.78 -14.82
N GLY A 474 0.42 20.02 -15.35
CA GLY A 474 0.87 20.28 -16.71
C GLY A 474 2.39 20.36 -16.80
N PHE A 475 3.01 19.71 -17.80
CA PHE A 475 4.47 19.67 -17.97
C PHE A 475 5.13 21.05 -18.02
N ASP A 476 4.48 22.03 -18.66
CA ASP A 476 5.02 23.39 -18.85
C ASP A 476 4.61 24.35 -17.73
N THR A 477 3.70 23.96 -16.85
CA THR A 477 3.09 24.83 -15.83
C THR A 477 3.35 24.36 -14.40
N HIS A 478 3.84 23.11 -14.23
CA HIS A 478 4.17 22.55 -12.93
C HIS A 478 5.28 23.35 -12.23
N SER A 479 5.03 23.72 -10.98
CA SER A 479 6.00 24.39 -10.12
C SER A 479 5.55 24.31 -8.67
N TYR A 480 6.42 24.62 -7.71
CA TYR A 480 6.02 24.76 -6.30
C TYR A 480 4.89 25.76 -6.11
N GLU A 481 4.88 26.87 -6.90
CA GLU A 481 3.83 27.88 -6.86
C GLU A 481 2.48 27.31 -7.29
N THR A 482 2.42 26.62 -8.43
CA THR A 482 1.16 26.07 -8.96
C THR A 482 0.62 24.92 -8.13
N VAL A 483 1.49 24.10 -7.54
CA VAL A 483 1.11 23.04 -6.58
C VAL A 483 0.62 23.69 -5.28
N GLY A 484 1.28 24.75 -4.81
CA GLY A 484 0.86 25.53 -3.64
C GLY A 484 -0.51 26.20 -3.83
N GLU A 485 -0.76 26.84 -4.99
CA GLU A 485 -2.07 27.43 -5.32
C GLU A 485 -3.20 26.39 -5.25
N LEU A 486 -2.97 25.18 -5.78
CA LEU A 486 -3.94 24.09 -5.71
C LEU A 486 -4.18 23.65 -4.26
N GLN A 487 -3.11 23.47 -3.48
CA GLN A 487 -3.23 23.10 -2.07
C GLN A 487 -4.00 24.13 -1.27
N ASP A 488 -3.65 25.39 -1.42
CA ASP A 488 -4.28 26.50 -0.70
C ASP A 488 -5.78 26.54 -1.02
N TYR A 489 -6.15 26.36 -2.29
CA TYR A 489 -7.54 26.34 -2.70
C TYR A 489 -8.31 25.12 -2.15
N ILE A 490 -7.71 23.93 -2.14
CA ILE A 490 -8.31 22.74 -1.51
C ILE A 490 -8.56 22.99 -0.01
N LEU A 491 -7.60 23.60 0.67
CA LEU A 491 -7.71 23.90 2.10
C LEU A 491 -8.71 25.06 2.36
N GLU A 492 -8.73 26.10 1.53
CA GLU A 492 -9.69 27.22 1.64
C GLU A 492 -11.13 26.73 1.45
N THR A 493 -11.36 25.90 0.44
CA THR A 493 -12.67 25.30 0.19
C THR A 493 -13.02 24.18 1.17
N ALA A 494 -12.06 23.75 1.99
CA ALA A 494 -12.20 22.68 2.97
C ALA A 494 -12.84 21.41 2.40
N CYS A 495 -12.61 21.07 1.14
CA CYS A 495 -13.13 19.82 0.57
C CYS A 495 -12.34 18.61 1.05
N MET A 496 -11.04 18.78 1.36
CA MET A 496 -10.22 17.83 2.11
C MET A 496 -9.56 18.53 3.30
N TYR A 497 -9.44 17.81 4.40
CA TYR A 497 -8.79 18.31 5.61
C TYR A 497 -7.84 17.27 6.18
N PRO A 498 -6.54 17.57 6.27
CA PRO A 498 -5.56 16.68 6.89
C PRO A 498 -5.60 16.82 8.42
N TYR A 499 -5.44 15.72 9.17
CA TYR A 499 -5.35 15.83 10.62
C TYR A 499 -4.04 15.26 11.20
N VAL A 500 -3.56 14.09 10.76
CA VAL A 500 -2.29 13.53 11.23
C VAL A 500 -1.58 12.77 10.10
N TYR A 501 -0.27 12.62 10.24
CA TYR A 501 0.50 11.59 9.56
C TYR A 501 1.08 10.64 10.61
N THR A 502 1.29 9.38 10.25
CA THR A 502 1.65 8.33 11.20
C THR A 502 2.90 7.59 10.76
N TYR A 503 3.57 6.96 11.72
CA TYR A 503 4.63 5.99 11.45
C TYR A 503 4.07 4.57 11.60
N THR A 504 4.55 3.68 10.74
CA THR A 504 4.30 2.24 10.85
C THR A 504 5.50 1.60 11.53
N PRO A 505 5.32 0.96 12.69
CA PRO A 505 6.39 0.23 13.33
C PRO A 505 6.62 -1.11 12.63
N TYR A 506 7.88 -1.44 12.42
CA TYR A 506 8.34 -2.77 12.03
C TYR A 506 9.29 -3.28 13.09
N VAL A 507 9.14 -4.54 13.49
CA VAL A 507 10.01 -5.18 14.45
C VAL A 507 10.75 -6.32 13.76
N HIS A 508 12.05 -6.37 13.93
CA HIS A 508 12.89 -7.35 13.27
C HIS A 508 14.11 -7.71 14.14
N VAL A 509 14.75 -8.81 13.81
CA VAL A 509 16.04 -9.17 14.42
C VAL A 509 17.10 -8.12 14.10
N ASP A 510 18.01 -7.86 15.02
CA ASP A 510 19.03 -6.78 14.95
C ASP A 510 20.10 -7.02 13.85
N THR A 511 20.16 -8.23 13.30
CA THR A 511 21.03 -8.60 12.17
C THR A 511 20.50 -8.14 10.80
N ILE A 512 19.31 -7.58 10.75
CA ILE A 512 18.74 -6.91 9.56
C ILE A 512 18.83 -5.39 9.80
N SER A 513 19.29 -4.64 8.80
CA SER A 513 19.40 -3.18 8.88
C SER A 513 19.19 -2.52 7.52
N ASN A 514 19.18 -1.18 7.49
CA ASN A 514 18.95 -0.40 6.28
C ASN A 514 17.75 -0.94 5.48
N LEU A 515 16.61 -1.06 6.19
CA LEU A 515 15.39 -1.57 5.60
C LEU A 515 15.00 -0.74 4.38
N VAL A 516 14.73 -1.41 3.26
CA VAL A 516 14.31 -0.76 2.04
C VAL A 516 12.80 -0.84 1.93
N PHE A 517 12.18 0.34 1.92
CA PHE A 517 10.74 0.52 1.72
C PHE A 517 10.48 1.39 0.49
N ARG A 518 9.38 1.13 -0.17
CA ARG A 518 8.82 2.02 -1.16
C ARG A 518 7.34 2.18 -0.87
N ASP A 519 6.91 3.38 -0.51
CA ASP A 519 5.58 3.63 0.03
C ASP A 519 5.32 2.72 1.26
N VAL A 520 4.35 1.81 1.17
CA VAL A 520 4.04 0.83 2.21
C VAL A 520 4.65 -0.55 1.96
N TRP A 521 5.42 -0.71 0.87
CA TRP A 521 5.99 -1.99 0.46
C TRP A 521 7.39 -2.19 1.03
N PHE A 522 7.62 -3.32 1.68
CA PHE A 522 8.93 -3.71 2.19
C PHE A 522 9.67 -4.59 1.19
N TYR A 523 10.96 -4.26 0.97
CA TYR A 523 11.87 -4.97 0.06
C TYR A 523 13.00 -5.66 0.85
N PRO A 524 12.72 -6.80 1.52
CA PRO A 524 13.70 -7.47 2.37
C PRO A 524 14.96 -7.89 1.59
N HIS A 525 14.79 -8.33 0.36
CA HIS A 525 15.87 -8.79 -0.52
C HIS A 525 16.82 -7.67 -0.98
N MET A 526 16.47 -6.41 -0.77
CA MET A 526 17.31 -5.23 -1.01
C MET A 526 17.85 -4.61 0.30
N SER A 527 17.34 -5.04 1.46
CA SER A 527 17.77 -4.56 2.77
C SER A 527 19.14 -5.14 3.13
N THR A 528 19.87 -4.52 4.06
CA THR A 528 21.17 -5.02 4.50
C THR A 528 20.98 -6.21 5.43
N ILE A 529 21.51 -7.36 5.04
CA ILE A 529 21.54 -8.59 5.82
C ILE A 529 22.97 -8.79 6.32
N ALA A 530 23.16 -8.83 7.63
CA ALA A 530 24.48 -9.01 8.22
C ALA A 530 25.10 -10.37 7.83
N ASP A 531 26.44 -10.45 7.80
CA ASP A 531 27.12 -11.71 7.46
C ASP A 531 26.88 -12.81 8.51
N ASN A 532 26.65 -12.41 9.76
CA ASN A 532 26.30 -13.31 10.87
C ASN A 532 24.80 -13.54 11.01
N PHE A 533 23.99 -13.14 10.03
CA PHE A 533 22.56 -13.40 10.06
C PHE A 533 22.28 -14.90 10.04
N VAL A 534 21.55 -15.35 11.04
CA VAL A 534 21.00 -16.70 11.12
C VAL A 534 19.53 -16.52 11.46
N SER A 535 18.65 -17.12 10.65
CA SER A 535 17.23 -17.11 10.96
C SER A 535 17.00 -17.82 12.28
N HIS A 536 16.13 -17.29 13.09
CA HIS A 536 15.70 -17.91 14.34
C HIS A 536 14.60 -18.95 14.10
N ALA A 537 13.96 -18.93 12.91
CA ALA A 537 12.82 -19.76 12.53
C ALA A 537 13.21 -21.06 11.81
#